data_85de39a5be267d936fe6ac0d092c8af1
#
_entry.id   85de39a5be267d936fe6ac0d092c8af1
#
_cell.length_a   1.000
_cell.length_b   1.000
_cell.length_c   1.000
_cell.angle_alpha   90.00
_cell.angle_beta   90.00
_cell.angle_gamma   90.00
#
_symmetry.space_group_name_H-M   'P 1'
#
loop_
_entity.id
_entity.type
_entity.pdbx_description
1 polymer ?
#
loop_
_entity_poly.entity_id
_entity_poly.type
_entity_poly.pdbx_seq_one_letter_code
_entity_poly.pdbx_strand_id
1 'polypeptide(L)'
;ATAQSRLGCPYRWGATGPSSFDWSGLTQWVYRKNGKSIPRTSGAQKSGGRTISLSQVKPGDIVWRPGHVGIYVGGGRVIHSPTTGSVVSYTSLSGFTCGVRY
;
A
#
# COMPACT_ATOMS: atom_id res chain seq x y z
N ALA A 1 2.53 11.91 2.12
CA ALA A 1 2.09 12.93 1.16
C ALA A 1 1.78 12.34 -0.22
N THR A 2 2.66 11.49 -0.77
CA THR A 2 2.43 10.91 -2.10
C THR A 2 1.16 10.02 -2.13
N ALA A 3 0.98 9.17 -1.12
CA ALA A 3 -0.19 8.31 -1.05
C ALA A 3 -1.48 9.13 -0.87
N GLN A 4 -1.45 10.18 -0.05
CA GLN A 4 -2.60 11.05 0.15
C GLN A 4 -3.04 11.75 -1.14
N SER A 5 -2.12 12.03 -2.04
CA SER A 5 -2.45 12.68 -3.32
C SER A 5 -3.34 11.80 -4.21
N ARG A 6 -3.43 10.51 -3.93
CA ARG A 6 -4.21 9.55 -4.72
C ARG A 6 -5.51 9.11 -4.05
N LEU A 7 -5.85 9.67 -2.89
CA LEU A 7 -7.17 9.42 -2.27
C LEU A 7 -8.28 9.76 -3.26
N GLY A 8 -9.28 8.89 -3.33
CA GLY A 8 -10.40 9.05 -4.26
C GLY A 8 -10.20 8.45 -5.64
N CYS A 9 -8.99 8.00 -5.99
CA CYS A 9 -8.76 7.33 -7.26
C CYS A 9 -9.45 5.96 -7.27
N PRO A 10 -10.10 5.57 -8.38
CA PRO A 10 -10.83 4.30 -8.41
C PRO A 10 -9.90 3.09 -8.40
N TYR A 11 -10.41 2.00 -7.84
CA TYR A 11 -9.77 0.70 -7.97
C TYR A 11 -9.97 0.16 -9.39
N ARG A 12 -8.92 -0.42 -9.94
CA ARG A 12 -9.01 -1.12 -11.23
C ARG A 12 -8.00 -2.26 -11.24
N TRP A 13 -8.47 -3.47 -11.54
CA TRP A 13 -7.62 -4.65 -11.64
C TRP A 13 -6.45 -4.41 -12.60
N GLY A 14 -5.24 -4.72 -12.14
CA GLY A 14 -4.03 -4.57 -12.95
C GLY A 14 -3.52 -3.14 -13.11
N ALA A 15 -4.18 -2.15 -12.51
CA ALA A 15 -3.80 -0.75 -12.67
C ALA A 15 -2.67 -0.34 -11.71
N THR A 16 -1.73 0.44 -12.24
CA THR A 16 -0.55 0.93 -11.51
C THR A 16 -0.48 2.45 -11.46
N GLY A 17 -1.58 3.13 -11.69
CA GLY A 17 -1.68 4.57 -11.65
C GLY A 17 -1.45 5.22 -13.01
N PRO A 18 -1.47 6.56 -13.04
CA PRO A 18 -1.66 7.48 -11.93
C PRO A 18 -3.13 7.73 -11.53
N SER A 19 -4.09 7.28 -12.34
CA SER A 19 -5.51 7.62 -12.16
C SER A 19 -6.33 6.52 -11.52
N SER A 20 -5.84 5.29 -11.52
CA SER A 20 -6.49 4.13 -10.90
C SER A 20 -5.43 3.15 -10.42
N PHE A 21 -5.79 2.31 -9.45
CA PHE A 21 -4.83 1.40 -8.81
C PHE A 21 -5.49 0.11 -8.38
N ASP A 22 -4.76 -1.00 -8.48
CA ASP A 22 -5.09 -2.18 -7.69
C ASP A 22 -4.32 -2.13 -6.37
N TRP A 23 -4.38 -3.20 -5.56
CA TRP A 23 -3.78 -3.21 -4.22
C TRP A 23 -2.29 -2.86 -4.26
N SER A 24 -1.53 -3.69 -4.96
CA SER A 24 -0.07 -3.57 -5.03
C SER A 24 0.36 -2.50 -6.03
N GLY A 25 -0.49 -2.14 -6.97
CA GLY A 25 -0.22 -1.05 -7.90
C GLY A 25 -0.08 0.29 -7.20
N LEU A 26 -0.91 0.53 -6.19
CA LEU A 26 -0.82 1.75 -5.39
C LEU A 26 0.52 1.82 -4.65
N THR A 27 0.91 0.76 -3.96
CA THR A 27 2.18 0.73 -3.22
C THR A 27 3.36 0.87 -4.16
N GLN A 28 3.34 0.18 -5.30
CA GLN A 28 4.40 0.28 -6.29
C GLN A 28 4.52 1.71 -6.83
N TRP A 29 3.39 2.34 -7.15
CA TRP A 29 3.39 3.71 -7.68
C TRP A 29 3.93 4.71 -6.66
N VAL A 30 3.50 4.62 -5.40
CA VAL A 30 3.96 5.52 -4.33
C VAL A 30 5.48 5.40 -4.16
N TYR A 31 6.01 4.19 -4.12
CA TYR A 31 7.45 3.98 -3.97
C TYR A 31 8.23 4.48 -5.19
N ARG A 32 7.71 4.24 -6.40
CA ARG A 32 8.36 4.73 -7.62
C ARG A 32 8.43 6.26 -7.65
N LYS A 33 7.38 6.94 -7.19
CA LYS A 33 7.37 8.41 -7.10
C LYS A 33 8.37 8.94 -6.09
N ASN A 34 8.78 8.13 -5.15
CA ASN A 34 9.81 8.47 -4.16
C ASN A 34 11.18 7.88 -4.53
N GLY A 35 11.36 7.47 -5.77
CA GLY A 35 12.64 7.03 -6.30
C GLY A 35 13.02 5.60 -5.98
N LYS A 36 12.08 4.77 -5.54
CA LYS A 36 12.36 3.39 -5.17
C LYS A 36 11.49 2.41 -5.95
N SER A 37 12.13 1.40 -6.53
CA SER A 37 11.45 0.35 -7.27
C SER A 37 11.17 -0.84 -6.35
N ILE A 38 9.92 -1.32 -6.32
CA ILE A 38 9.53 -2.50 -5.55
C ILE A 38 8.77 -3.48 -6.46
N PRO A 39 8.66 -4.77 -6.06
CA PRO A 39 7.93 -5.74 -6.88
C PRO A 39 6.47 -5.37 -7.13
N ARG A 40 5.89 -5.98 -8.16
CA ARG A 40 4.55 -5.63 -8.66
C ARG A 40 3.41 -6.20 -7.81
N THR A 41 3.57 -7.40 -7.23
CA THR A 41 2.50 -8.08 -6.51
C THR A 41 2.63 -7.95 -5.01
N SER A 42 1.51 -8.13 -4.27
CA SER A 42 1.52 -8.03 -2.81
C SER A 42 2.44 -9.07 -2.16
N GLY A 43 2.41 -10.30 -2.65
CA GLY A 43 3.28 -11.37 -2.13
C GLY A 43 4.75 -11.11 -2.41
N ALA A 44 5.09 -10.64 -3.61
CA ALA A 44 6.46 -10.30 -3.97
C ALA A 44 6.96 -9.07 -3.21
N GLN A 45 6.10 -8.09 -2.96
CA GLN A 45 6.45 -6.93 -2.14
C GLN A 45 6.82 -7.34 -0.73
N LYS A 46 6.08 -8.27 -0.13
CA LYS A 46 6.41 -8.81 1.19
C LYS A 46 7.76 -9.53 1.18
N SER A 47 7.98 -10.38 0.20
CA SER A 47 9.21 -11.17 0.09
C SER A 47 10.44 -10.34 -0.23
N GLY A 48 10.28 -9.24 -0.96
CA GLY A 48 11.39 -8.39 -1.40
C GLY A 48 11.87 -7.39 -0.36
N GLY A 49 11.09 -7.14 0.69
CA GLY A 49 11.43 -6.21 1.75
C GLY A 49 11.69 -6.92 3.07
N ARG A 50 11.99 -6.13 4.11
CA ARG A 50 12.19 -6.66 5.45
C ARG A 50 10.85 -6.66 6.20
N THR A 51 10.41 -7.84 6.65
CA THR A 51 9.21 -7.96 7.47
C THR A 51 9.45 -7.40 8.87
N ILE A 52 8.52 -6.56 9.33
CA ILE A 52 8.55 -5.97 10.67
C ILE A 52 7.18 -6.14 11.32
N SER A 53 7.15 -6.05 12.67
CA SER A 53 5.87 -6.13 13.39
C SER A 53 5.04 -4.87 13.18
N LEU A 54 3.72 -4.98 13.31
CA LEU A 54 2.82 -3.83 13.19
C LEU A 54 3.13 -2.75 14.23
N SER A 55 3.63 -3.13 15.39
CA SER A 55 3.99 -2.17 16.43
C SER A 55 5.19 -1.31 16.07
N GLN A 56 5.96 -1.67 15.05
CA GLN A 56 7.18 -1.00 14.65
C GLN A 56 7.06 -0.25 13.32
N VAL A 57 5.89 -0.29 12.68
CA VAL A 57 5.72 0.41 11.40
C VAL A 57 5.78 1.93 11.58
N LYS A 58 6.33 2.59 10.58
CA LYS A 58 6.44 4.05 10.50
C LYS A 58 5.75 4.55 9.26
N PRO A 59 5.30 5.82 9.22
CA PRO A 59 4.72 6.38 8.00
C PRO A 59 5.60 6.12 6.77
N GLY A 60 5.00 5.62 5.72
CA GLY A 60 5.70 5.22 4.51
C GLY A 60 6.00 3.73 4.40
N ASP A 61 5.91 2.97 5.48
CA ASP A 61 6.08 1.52 5.41
C ASP A 61 4.87 0.86 4.75
N ILE A 62 5.12 -0.25 4.05
CA ILE A 62 4.05 -1.10 3.54
C ILE A 62 3.48 -1.90 4.71
N VAL A 63 2.17 -2.09 4.73
CA VAL A 63 1.51 -3.06 5.60
C VAL A 63 0.88 -4.14 4.74
N TRP A 64 0.93 -5.38 5.23
CA TRP A 64 0.60 -6.55 4.45
C TRP A 64 -0.32 -7.49 5.22
N ARG A 65 -1.23 -8.11 4.48
CA ARG A 65 -1.98 -9.32 4.91
C ARG A 65 -2.13 -10.22 3.70
N PRO A 66 -2.48 -11.51 3.86
CA PRO A 66 -2.67 -12.37 2.71
C PRO A 66 -3.63 -11.75 1.68
N GLY A 67 -3.12 -11.54 0.46
CA GLY A 67 -3.90 -10.98 -0.65
C GLY A 67 -4.12 -9.48 -0.62
N HIS A 68 -3.43 -8.72 0.26
CA HIS A 68 -3.64 -7.27 0.30
C HIS A 68 -2.44 -6.52 0.86
N VAL A 69 -2.27 -5.29 0.41
CA VAL A 69 -1.22 -4.37 0.91
C VAL A 69 -1.76 -2.95 0.96
N GLY A 70 -1.12 -2.11 1.76
CA GLY A 70 -1.39 -0.69 1.84
C GLY A 70 -0.15 0.06 2.30
N ILE A 71 -0.27 1.38 2.43
CA ILE A 71 0.80 2.27 2.92
C ILE A 71 0.38 2.82 4.29
N TYR A 72 1.22 2.61 5.30
CA TYR A 72 0.98 3.21 6.62
C TYR A 72 1.27 4.71 6.56
N VAL A 73 0.36 5.52 7.08
CA VAL A 73 0.49 6.97 7.06
C VAL A 73 0.56 7.60 8.46
N GLY A 74 0.59 6.78 9.51
CA GLY A 74 0.63 7.23 10.89
C GLY A 74 -0.76 7.27 11.53
N GLY A 75 -0.80 7.41 12.86
CA GLY A 75 -2.05 7.52 13.60
C GLY A 75 -2.94 6.28 13.55
N GLY A 76 -2.37 5.11 13.27
CA GLY A 76 -3.13 3.87 13.14
C GLY A 76 -3.89 3.75 11.82
N ARG A 77 -3.61 4.60 10.83
CA ARG A 77 -4.32 4.63 9.54
C ARG A 77 -3.43 4.18 8.40
N VAL A 78 -4.07 3.55 7.42
CA VAL A 78 -3.44 3.02 6.21
C VAL A 78 -4.19 3.56 5.00
N ILE A 79 -3.46 3.90 3.93
CA ILE A 79 -4.07 4.20 2.63
C ILE A 79 -3.94 2.96 1.76
N HIS A 80 -5.07 2.52 1.18
CA HIS A 80 -5.10 1.35 0.32
C HIS A 80 -6.10 1.52 -0.83
N SER A 81 -5.97 0.66 -1.85
CA SER A 81 -6.92 0.56 -2.96
C SER A 81 -7.63 -0.80 -2.81
N PRO A 82 -8.82 -0.84 -2.20
CA PRO A 82 -9.34 -2.10 -1.67
C PRO A 82 -9.94 -3.07 -2.69
N THR A 83 -10.89 -2.64 -3.54
CA THR A 83 -11.60 -3.58 -4.42
C THR A 83 -12.37 -2.85 -5.51
N THR A 84 -12.84 -3.60 -6.50
CA THR A 84 -13.70 -3.09 -7.58
C THR A 84 -14.92 -2.38 -6.98
N GLY A 85 -15.22 -1.20 -7.51
CA GLY A 85 -16.31 -0.36 -7.02
C GLY A 85 -15.95 0.55 -5.87
N SER A 86 -14.72 0.44 -5.33
CA SER A 86 -14.21 1.30 -4.27
C SER A 86 -13.15 2.25 -4.80
N VAL A 87 -12.69 3.16 -3.93
CA VAL A 87 -11.65 4.13 -4.26
C VAL A 87 -10.50 3.99 -3.28
N VAL A 88 -9.34 4.57 -3.63
CA VAL A 88 -8.23 4.72 -2.70
C VAL A 88 -8.73 5.49 -1.49
N SER A 89 -8.55 4.93 -0.31
CA SER A 89 -9.16 5.44 0.93
C SER A 89 -8.33 5.04 2.15
N TYR A 90 -8.70 5.61 3.29
CA TYR A 90 -8.11 5.22 4.57
C TYR A 90 -8.75 3.95 5.11
N THR A 91 -7.96 3.16 5.81
CA THR A 91 -8.45 2.03 6.60
C THR A 91 -7.61 1.89 7.86
N SER A 92 -8.02 0.99 8.77
CA SER A 92 -7.34 0.78 10.03
C SER A 92 -6.13 -0.14 9.88
N LEU A 93 -5.04 0.17 10.60
CA LEU A 93 -3.86 -0.70 10.69
C LEU A 93 -4.20 -2.07 11.27
N SER A 94 -5.19 -2.17 12.13
CA SER A 94 -5.56 -3.42 12.80
C SER A 94 -6.00 -4.54 11.85
N GLY A 95 -6.34 -4.23 10.60
CA GLY A 95 -6.71 -5.22 9.60
C GLY A 95 -5.53 -5.92 8.93
N PHE A 96 -4.28 -5.58 9.28
CA PHE A 96 -3.09 -6.11 8.62
C PHE A 96 -2.32 -7.06 9.54
N THR A 97 -1.47 -7.90 8.93
CA THR A 97 -0.72 -8.94 9.64
C THR A 97 0.66 -8.46 10.07
N CYS A 98 1.36 -7.73 9.21
CA CYS A 98 2.71 -7.25 9.47
C CYS A 98 3.03 -6.04 8.60
N GLY A 99 4.20 -5.43 8.88
CA GLY A 99 4.75 -4.39 8.02
C GLY A 99 5.87 -4.94 7.14
N VAL A 100 6.21 -4.19 6.09
CA VAL A 100 7.33 -4.49 5.21
C VAL A 100 8.08 -3.20 4.95
N ARG A 101 9.38 -3.21 5.20
CA ARG A 101 10.25 -2.04 5.01
C ARG A 101 11.25 -2.30 3.90
N TYR A 102 11.32 -1.34 3.00
CA TYR A 102 12.29 -1.34 1.91
C TYR A 102 13.45 -0.39 2.17
#